data_153f4bc92dc17a725e023b4c389cc1bb
#
_entry.id   153f4bc92dc17a725e023b4c389cc1bb
#
_cell.length_a   1.000
_cell.length_b   1.000
_cell.length_c   1.000
_cell.angle_alpha   90.00
_cell.angle_beta   90.00
_cell.angle_gamma   90.00
#
_symmetry.space_group_name_H-M   'P 1'
#
loop_
_entity.id
_entity.type
_entity.pdbx_description
1 polymer ?
#
loop_
_entity_poly.entity_id
_entity_poly.type
_entity_poly.pdbx_seq_one_letter_code
_entity_poly.pdbx_strand_id
1 'polypeptide(L)'
;MAALAALPVHLVDDVKEKLLRPGFTPPMLPAVALDVLRLSRTPHVTLEQIEDVLRGDPALAGRVLQQAQSPLFGTQQVTSLRDGLVRLGLRKVGDLVMWTAMNGTVFKGGHTESVEALRKHSAATAYASSIVAKYTPNPPDFAFLCGLLHDVGAVVLL
;
A
#
# COMPACT_ATOMS: atom_id res chain seq x y z
N MET A 1 28.90 -15.55 -0.04
CA MET A 1 27.73 -16.22 0.59
C MET A 1 27.84 -15.95 2.09
N ALA A 2 27.21 -14.87 2.54
CA ALA A 2 27.11 -14.60 3.98
C ALA A 2 26.12 -15.61 4.57
N ALA A 3 26.56 -16.33 5.61
CA ALA A 3 25.75 -17.26 6.36
C ALA A 3 24.48 -16.55 6.84
N LEU A 4 23.29 -17.07 6.50
CA LEU A 4 22.09 -16.81 7.27
C LEU A 4 22.41 -17.27 8.70
N ALA A 5 22.76 -16.32 9.57
CA ALA A 5 22.85 -16.60 10.99
C ALA A 5 21.50 -17.21 11.38
N ALA A 6 21.52 -18.42 11.91
CA ALA A 6 20.32 -19.08 12.38
C ALA A 6 19.60 -18.12 13.35
N LEU A 7 18.35 -17.79 13.06
CA LEU A 7 17.56 -16.97 13.96
C LEU A 7 17.60 -17.59 15.36
N PRO A 8 17.77 -16.80 16.42
CA PRO A 8 17.77 -17.31 17.78
C PRO A 8 16.50 -18.12 18.02
N VAL A 9 16.61 -19.29 18.61
CA VAL A 9 15.48 -20.23 18.84
C VAL A 9 14.32 -19.54 19.56
N HIS A 10 14.63 -18.67 20.53
CA HIS A 10 13.62 -17.89 21.27
C HIS A 10 12.80 -16.95 20.36
N LEU A 11 13.40 -16.39 19.30
CA LEU A 11 12.65 -15.53 18.38
C LEU A 11 11.60 -16.32 17.60
N VAL A 12 11.90 -17.55 17.22
CA VAL A 12 10.94 -18.43 16.54
C VAL A 12 9.77 -18.78 17.46
N ASP A 13 10.05 -19.02 18.73
CA ASP A 13 9.01 -19.36 19.71
C ASP A 13 8.18 -18.13 20.07
N ASP A 14 8.76 -16.94 20.21
CA ASP A 14 8.05 -15.66 20.39
C ASP A 14 7.10 -15.36 19.22
N VAL A 15 7.57 -15.58 18.00
CA VAL A 15 6.74 -15.42 16.79
C VAL A 15 5.57 -16.40 16.78
N LYS A 16 5.83 -17.68 17.08
CA LYS A 16 4.79 -18.71 17.17
C LYS A 16 3.77 -18.35 18.24
N GLU A 17 4.23 -17.94 19.43
CA GLU A 17 3.33 -17.53 20.51
C GLU A 17 2.44 -16.38 20.09
N LYS A 18 2.98 -15.32 19.45
CA LYS A 18 2.18 -14.20 18.92
C LYS A 18 1.15 -14.66 17.90
N LEU A 19 1.55 -15.50 16.93
CA LEU A 19 0.68 -15.94 15.84
C LEU A 19 -0.41 -16.93 16.30
N LEU A 20 -0.11 -17.74 17.32
CA LEU A 20 -1.02 -18.77 17.83
C LEU A 20 -1.90 -18.26 18.99
N ARG A 21 -1.77 -17.01 19.41
CA ARG A 21 -2.64 -16.42 20.44
C ARG A 21 -4.10 -16.49 20.03
N PRO A 22 -4.99 -16.96 20.90
CA PRO A 22 -6.43 -16.89 20.65
C PRO A 22 -6.85 -15.44 20.38
N GLY A 23 -7.54 -15.20 19.26
CA GLY A 23 -7.96 -13.86 18.85
C GLY A 23 -6.93 -13.06 18.06
N PHE A 24 -5.75 -13.63 17.73
CA PHE A 24 -4.85 -12.98 16.78
C PHE A 24 -5.54 -12.82 15.42
N THR A 25 -5.62 -11.59 14.97
CA THR A 25 -6.13 -11.26 13.63
C THR A 25 -4.99 -10.61 12.85
N PRO A 26 -4.52 -11.25 11.77
CA PRO A 26 -3.50 -10.63 10.94
C PRO A 26 -4.02 -9.31 10.36
N PRO A 27 -3.14 -8.32 10.16
CA PRO A 27 -3.54 -7.07 9.54
C PRO A 27 -4.05 -7.33 8.12
N MET A 28 -5.33 -7.00 7.90
CA MET A 28 -6.01 -7.20 6.62
C MET A 28 -6.12 -5.88 5.87
N LEU A 29 -5.90 -5.92 4.57
CA LEU A 29 -6.18 -4.76 3.71
C LEU A 29 -7.70 -4.62 3.52
N PRO A 30 -8.24 -3.38 3.54
CA PRO A 30 -9.65 -3.15 3.25
C PRO A 30 -10.03 -3.66 1.86
N ALA A 31 -11.22 -4.27 1.73
CA ALA A 31 -11.72 -4.79 0.45
C ALA A 31 -11.73 -3.70 -0.64
N VAL A 32 -12.15 -2.48 -0.27
CA VAL A 32 -12.15 -1.32 -1.19
C VAL A 32 -10.76 -1.05 -1.78
N ALA A 33 -9.70 -1.14 -0.97
CA ALA A 33 -8.34 -0.93 -1.46
C ALA A 33 -7.91 -2.01 -2.47
N LEU A 34 -8.28 -3.26 -2.23
CA LEU A 34 -8.01 -4.38 -3.13
C LEU A 34 -8.81 -4.23 -4.44
N ASP A 35 -10.06 -3.81 -4.37
CA ASP A 35 -10.91 -3.59 -5.54
C ASP A 35 -10.40 -2.43 -6.42
N VAL A 36 -10.03 -1.29 -5.81
CA VAL A 36 -9.41 -0.18 -6.55
C VAL A 36 -8.11 -0.61 -7.21
N LEU A 37 -7.27 -1.35 -6.48
CA LEU A 37 -6.02 -1.86 -7.02
C LEU A 37 -6.25 -2.78 -8.21
N ARG A 38 -7.18 -3.72 -8.10
CA ARG A 38 -7.56 -4.64 -9.18
C ARG A 38 -8.08 -3.88 -10.40
N LEU A 39 -9.03 -2.96 -10.19
CA LEU A 39 -9.62 -2.17 -11.25
C LEU A 39 -8.59 -1.27 -11.93
N SER A 40 -7.71 -0.61 -11.19
CA SER A 40 -6.68 0.29 -11.75
C SER A 40 -5.70 -0.41 -12.71
N ARG A 41 -5.68 -1.74 -12.72
CA ARG A 41 -4.84 -2.60 -13.55
C ARG A 41 -5.63 -3.41 -14.59
N THR A 42 -6.95 -3.35 -14.55
CA THR A 42 -7.81 -4.05 -15.51
C THR A 42 -7.82 -3.28 -16.83
N PRO A 43 -7.56 -3.94 -17.97
CA PRO A 43 -7.74 -3.32 -19.30
C PRO A 43 -9.18 -2.81 -19.46
N HIS A 44 -9.32 -1.65 -20.10
CA HIS A 44 -10.62 -1.02 -20.39
C HIS A 44 -11.47 -0.62 -19.16
N VAL A 45 -10.86 -0.56 -17.95
CA VAL A 45 -11.56 -0.02 -16.78
C VAL A 45 -11.93 1.44 -17.02
N THR A 46 -13.14 1.82 -16.59
CA THR A 46 -13.60 3.21 -16.66
C THR A 46 -13.31 3.94 -15.36
N LEU A 47 -13.17 5.27 -15.45
CA LEU A 47 -13.05 6.13 -14.26
C LEU A 47 -14.25 5.97 -13.34
N GLU A 48 -15.44 5.78 -13.90
CA GLU A 48 -16.69 5.61 -13.19
C GLU A 48 -16.69 4.39 -12.27
N GLN A 49 -16.16 3.26 -12.75
CA GLN A 49 -16.04 2.04 -11.96
C GLN A 49 -15.14 2.24 -10.72
N ILE A 50 -14.05 2.98 -10.85
CA ILE A 50 -13.16 3.28 -9.70
C ILE A 50 -13.81 4.32 -8.78
N GLU A 51 -14.48 5.31 -9.34
CA GLU A 51 -15.22 6.32 -8.58
C GLU A 51 -16.31 5.68 -7.71
N ASP A 52 -17.09 4.74 -8.24
CA ASP A 52 -18.13 4.04 -7.50
C ASP A 52 -17.57 3.22 -6.33
N VAL A 53 -16.46 2.54 -6.54
CA VAL A 53 -15.79 1.79 -5.46
C VAL A 53 -15.27 2.75 -4.38
N LEU A 54 -14.63 3.87 -4.76
CA LEU A 54 -14.11 4.86 -3.81
C LEU A 54 -15.21 5.59 -3.04
N ARG A 55 -16.39 5.78 -3.63
CA ARG A 55 -17.57 6.35 -2.92
C ARG A 55 -17.97 5.50 -1.71
N GLY A 56 -17.69 4.21 -1.72
CA GLY A 56 -17.90 3.31 -0.59
C GLY A 56 -16.97 3.55 0.61
N ASP A 57 -15.86 4.30 0.42
CA ASP A 57 -14.92 4.63 1.49
C ASP A 57 -14.54 6.13 1.44
N PRO A 58 -15.26 6.98 2.19
CA PRO A 58 -15.01 8.43 2.21
C PRO A 58 -13.59 8.81 2.65
N ALA A 59 -12.93 7.98 3.47
CA ALA A 59 -11.57 8.26 3.92
C ALA A 59 -10.57 8.08 2.75
N LEU A 60 -10.69 7.01 1.97
CA LEU A 60 -9.87 6.80 0.79
C LEU A 60 -10.18 7.84 -0.30
N ALA A 61 -11.45 8.15 -0.56
CA ALA A 61 -11.85 9.20 -1.49
C ALA A 61 -11.26 10.56 -1.10
N GLY A 62 -11.33 10.92 0.18
CA GLY A 62 -10.72 12.15 0.71
C GLY A 62 -9.20 12.21 0.51
N ARG A 63 -8.51 11.09 0.67
CA ARG A 63 -7.06 11.01 0.41
C ARG A 63 -6.72 11.18 -1.08
N VAL A 64 -7.51 10.60 -1.97
CA VAL A 64 -7.36 10.81 -3.42
C VAL A 64 -7.52 12.29 -3.77
N LEU A 65 -8.57 12.94 -3.26
CA LEU A 65 -8.79 14.38 -3.47
C LEU A 65 -7.65 15.23 -2.89
N GLN A 66 -7.23 14.95 -1.67
CA GLN A 66 -6.10 15.65 -1.04
C GLN A 66 -4.83 15.57 -1.88
N GLN A 67 -4.51 14.38 -2.36
CA GLN A 67 -3.32 14.17 -3.19
C GLN A 67 -3.45 14.88 -4.55
N ALA A 68 -4.63 14.83 -5.16
CA ALA A 68 -4.88 15.48 -6.44
C ALA A 68 -4.80 17.01 -6.36
N GLN A 69 -5.04 17.59 -5.20
CA GLN A 69 -4.87 19.04 -4.93
C GLN A 69 -3.42 19.45 -4.68
N SER A 70 -2.49 18.49 -4.56
CA SER A 70 -1.08 18.82 -4.40
C SER A 70 -0.55 19.59 -5.61
N PRO A 71 0.22 20.68 -5.42
CA PRO A 71 0.83 21.45 -6.50
C PRO A 71 1.70 20.63 -7.46
N LEU A 72 2.19 19.47 -7.01
CA LEU A 72 2.95 18.53 -7.84
C LEU A 72 2.17 17.97 -9.03
N PHE A 73 0.82 17.98 -8.96
CA PHE A 73 -0.06 17.44 -10.00
C PHE A 73 -0.79 18.53 -10.79
N GLY A 74 -0.52 19.79 -10.49
CA GLY A 74 -1.09 20.94 -11.19
C GLY A 74 -1.73 21.95 -10.23
N THR A 75 -1.95 23.16 -10.73
CA THR A 75 -2.43 24.32 -9.94
C THR A 75 -3.93 24.52 -10.04
N GLN A 76 -4.61 23.86 -10.97
CA GLN A 76 -6.07 23.97 -11.09
C GLN A 76 -6.77 23.33 -9.88
N GLN A 77 -7.87 23.94 -9.45
CA GLN A 77 -8.67 23.40 -8.36
C GLN A 77 -9.33 22.07 -8.77
N VAL A 78 -9.23 21.06 -7.91
CA VAL A 78 -9.95 19.79 -8.06
C VAL A 78 -11.24 19.91 -7.27
N THR A 79 -12.37 19.81 -7.94
CA THR A 79 -13.70 20.02 -7.35
C THR A 79 -14.49 18.72 -7.18
N SER A 80 -14.07 17.66 -7.85
CA SER A 80 -14.75 16.35 -7.79
C SER A 80 -13.76 15.19 -7.68
N LEU A 81 -14.26 14.05 -7.22
CA LEU A 81 -13.48 12.82 -7.18
C LEU A 81 -13.02 12.43 -8.61
N ARG A 82 -13.90 12.60 -9.59
CA ARG A 82 -13.60 12.36 -11.00
C ARG A 82 -12.43 13.21 -11.50
N ASP A 83 -12.41 14.49 -11.18
CA ASP A 83 -11.30 15.38 -11.54
C ASP A 83 -9.99 14.91 -10.90
N GLY A 84 -10.07 14.46 -9.66
CA GLY A 84 -8.93 13.87 -8.94
C GLY A 84 -8.39 12.63 -9.62
N LEU A 85 -9.27 11.71 -10.04
CA LEU A 85 -8.91 10.49 -10.76
C LEU A 85 -8.29 10.79 -12.13
N VAL A 86 -8.85 11.74 -12.87
CA VAL A 86 -8.29 12.19 -14.17
C VAL A 86 -6.89 12.75 -13.97
N ARG A 87 -6.72 13.62 -12.99
CA ARG A 87 -5.44 14.30 -12.72
C ARG A 87 -4.34 13.35 -12.29
N LEU A 88 -4.62 12.42 -11.38
CA LEU A 88 -3.63 11.47 -10.87
C LEU A 88 -3.37 10.33 -11.86
N GLY A 89 -4.40 9.93 -12.61
CA GLY A 89 -4.39 8.73 -13.41
C GLY A 89 -4.60 7.45 -12.57
N LEU A 90 -5.22 6.45 -13.20
CA LEU A 90 -5.70 5.25 -12.50
C LEU A 90 -4.60 4.48 -11.76
N ARG A 91 -3.40 4.38 -12.34
CA ARG A 91 -2.28 3.68 -11.70
C ARG A 91 -1.86 4.33 -10.38
N LYS A 92 -1.65 5.65 -10.39
CA LYS A 92 -1.29 6.39 -9.17
C LYS A 92 -2.38 6.33 -8.12
N VAL A 93 -3.64 6.33 -8.54
CA VAL A 93 -4.77 6.14 -7.62
C VAL A 93 -4.69 4.77 -6.97
N GLY A 94 -4.45 3.69 -7.71
CA GLY A 94 -4.27 2.35 -7.15
C GLY A 94 -3.14 2.29 -6.11
N ASP A 95 -1.98 2.85 -6.44
CA ASP A 95 -0.83 2.90 -5.54
C ASP A 95 -1.10 3.74 -4.29
N LEU A 96 -1.74 4.91 -4.45
CA LEU A 96 -2.11 5.79 -3.35
C LEU A 96 -3.13 5.14 -2.40
N VAL A 97 -4.15 4.49 -2.95
CA VAL A 97 -5.17 3.81 -2.16
C VAL A 97 -4.55 2.64 -1.39
N MET A 98 -3.69 1.86 -2.03
CA MET A 98 -2.98 0.78 -1.36
C MET A 98 -2.08 1.29 -0.24
N TRP A 99 -1.28 2.32 -0.49
CA TRP A 99 -0.44 2.96 0.51
C TRP A 99 -1.25 3.49 1.70
N THR A 100 -2.38 4.15 1.43
CA THR A 100 -3.27 4.69 2.47
C THR A 100 -3.88 3.57 3.30
N ALA A 101 -4.35 2.49 2.65
CA ALA A 101 -4.90 1.34 3.32
C ALA A 101 -3.87 0.66 4.23
N MET A 102 -2.64 0.47 3.77
CA MET A 102 -1.56 -0.09 4.59
C MET A 102 -1.29 0.76 5.84
N ASN A 103 -1.21 2.08 5.68
CA ASN A 103 -1.01 2.97 6.84
C ASN A 103 -2.17 2.94 7.82
N GLY A 104 -3.40 2.77 7.34
CA GLY A 104 -4.60 2.74 8.17
C GLY A 104 -4.87 1.41 8.86
N THR A 105 -4.34 0.30 8.34
CA THR A 105 -4.64 -1.05 8.83
C THR A 105 -3.39 -1.81 9.27
N VAL A 106 -2.41 -1.93 8.39
CA VAL A 106 -1.20 -2.75 8.64
C VAL A 106 -0.28 -2.07 9.64
N PHE A 107 -0.01 -0.77 9.45
CA PHE A 107 0.85 0.03 10.35
C PHE A 107 0.07 0.71 11.48
N LYS A 108 -1.20 0.33 11.69
CA LYS A 108 -2.06 0.92 12.72
C LYS A 108 -1.61 0.49 14.11
N GLY A 109 -1.42 1.45 15.00
CA GLY A 109 -1.08 1.20 16.41
C GLY A 109 0.40 1.33 16.73
N GLY A 110 1.26 1.49 15.73
CA GLY A 110 2.69 1.67 15.93
C GLY A 110 3.13 3.12 15.68
N HIS A 111 3.21 3.92 16.73
CA HIS A 111 4.03 5.13 16.73
C HIS A 111 5.45 4.84 17.25
N THR A 112 5.84 3.58 17.26
CA THR A 112 7.21 3.20 17.61
C THR A 112 8.14 3.59 16.47
N GLU A 113 9.36 3.99 16.80
CA GLU A 113 10.40 4.32 15.82
C GLU A 113 10.60 3.19 14.81
N SER A 114 10.50 1.94 15.28
CA SER A 114 10.64 0.74 14.44
C SER A 114 9.54 0.60 13.40
N VAL A 115 8.27 0.87 13.75
CA VAL A 115 7.15 0.82 12.79
C VAL A 115 7.27 1.94 11.75
N GLU A 116 7.69 3.14 12.16
CA GLU A 116 7.91 4.24 11.24
C GLU A 116 9.09 3.97 10.28
N ALA A 117 10.17 3.37 10.79
CA ALA A 117 11.30 2.93 9.96
C ALA A 117 10.87 1.87 8.94
N LEU A 118 10.10 0.87 9.38
CA LEU A 118 9.56 -0.17 8.51
C LEU A 118 8.64 0.41 7.43
N ARG A 119 7.77 1.34 7.79
CA ARG A 119 6.88 2.04 6.87
C ARG A 119 7.66 2.79 5.78
N LYS A 120 8.69 3.55 6.17
CA LYS A 120 9.58 4.26 5.23
C LYS A 120 10.34 3.30 4.33
N HIS A 121 10.84 2.20 4.90
CA HIS A 121 11.53 1.15 4.16
C HIS A 121 10.62 0.52 3.11
N SER A 122 9.42 0.10 3.48
CA SER A 122 8.44 -0.49 2.56
C SER A 122 8.10 0.46 1.40
N ALA A 123 7.89 1.76 1.69
CA ALA A 123 7.65 2.76 0.66
C ALA A 123 8.84 2.91 -0.30
N ALA A 124 10.04 3.08 0.24
CA ALA A 124 11.26 3.24 -0.56
C ALA A 124 11.50 2.02 -1.46
N THR A 125 11.33 0.81 -0.90
CA THR A 125 11.49 -0.45 -1.64
C THR A 125 10.43 -0.58 -2.74
N ALA A 126 9.17 -0.21 -2.49
CA ALA A 126 8.11 -0.22 -3.49
C ALA A 126 8.46 0.65 -4.72
N TYR A 127 8.87 1.90 -4.48
CA TYR A 127 9.26 2.80 -5.55
C TYR A 127 10.53 2.33 -6.28
N ALA A 128 11.55 1.89 -5.54
CA ALA A 128 12.77 1.35 -6.13
C ALA A 128 12.48 0.14 -7.03
N SER A 129 11.67 -0.81 -6.54
CA SER A 129 11.27 -1.99 -7.31
C SER A 129 10.52 -1.62 -8.58
N SER A 130 9.61 -0.64 -8.53
CA SER A 130 8.87 -0.17 -9.70
C SER A 130 9.77 0.51 -10.74
N ILE A 131 10.81 1.22 -10.30
CA ILE A 131 11.80 1.84 -11.20
C ILE A 131 12.65 0.77 -11.88
N VAL A 132 13.18 -0.19 -11.12
CA VAL A 132 14.01 -1.28 -11.65
C VAL A 132 13.20 -2.15 -12.62
N ALA A 133 11.93 -2.40 -12.33
CA ALA A 133 11.06 -3.20 -13.18
C ALA A 133 10.87 -2.62 -14.59
N LYS A 134 11.03 -1.31 -14.78
CA LYS A 134 11.00 -0.68 -16.12
C LYS A 134 12.08 -1.19 -17.06
N TYR A 135 13.15 -1.78 -16.53
CA TYR A 135 14.26 -2.34 -17.26
C TYR A 135 14.20 -3.88 -17.32
N THR A 136 13.09 -4.47 -16.95
CA THR A 136 12.85 -5.92 -16.92
C THR A 136 11.53 -6.27 -17.62
N PRO A 137 11.26 -7.54 -17.94
CA PRO A 137 9.96 -7.97 -18.46
C PRO A 137 8.81 -7.87 -17.46
N ASN A 138 9.10 -7.60 -16.18
CA ASN A 138 8.08 -7.57 -15.13
C ASN A 138 7.30 -6.25 -15.12
N PRO A 139 5.98 -6.29 -14.87
CA PRO A 139 5.18 -5.09 -14.76
C PRO A 139 5.63 -4.24 -13.56
N PRO A 140 5.94 -2.93 -13.76
CA PRO A 140 6.36 -2.04 -12.68
C PRO A 140 5.38 -1.97 -11.50
N ASP A 141 4.07 -2.06 -11.79
CA ASP A 141 3.03 -2.02 -10.76
C ASP A 141 3.02 -3.28 -9.89
N PHE A 142 3.34 -4.44 -10.47
CA PHE A 142 3.51 -5.67 -9.71
C PHE A 142 4.76 -5.60 -8.81
N ALA A 143 5.86 -5.09 -9.37
CA ALA A 143 7.09 -4.89 -8.61
C ALA A 143 6.91 -3.88 -7.46
N PHE A 144 6.11 -2.81 -7.66
CA PHE A 144 5.73 -1.88 -6.61
C PHE A 144 5.05 -2.61 -5.45
N LEU A 145 4.05 -3.45 -5.73
CA LEU A 145 3.35 -4.21 -4.69
C LEU A 145 4.26 -5.19 -3.96
N CYS A 146 5.09 -5.91 -4.69
CA CYS A 146 6.06 -6.81 -4.08
C CYS A 146 6.99 -6.05 -3.13
N GLY A 147 7.50 -4.89 -3.56
CA GLY A 147 8.33 -4.03 -2.74
C GLY A 147 7.59 -3.43 -1.53
N LEU A 148 6.29 -3.13 -1.67
CA LEU A 148 5.49 -2.60 -0.58
C LEU A 148 5.18 -3.64 0.50
N LEU A 149 4.96 -4.89 0.09
CA LEU A 149 4.48 -5.96 0.96
C LEU A 149 5.58 -6.91 1.46
N HIS A 150 6.82 -6.79 0.96
CA HIS A 150 7.87 -7.78 1.22
C HIS A 150 8.16 -8.02 2.71
N ASP A 151 8.03 -6.98 3.53
CA ASP A 151 8.31 -7.02 4.97
C ASP A 151 7.05 -6.86 5.85
N VAL A 152 5.86 -7.03 5.27
CA VAL A 152 4.59 -6.85 6.01
C VAL A 152 4.50 -7.73 7.26
N GLY A 153 5.13 -8.91 7.24
CA GLY A 153 5.21 -9.81 8.39
C GLY A 153 5.98 -9.23 9.58
N ALA A 154 6.92 -8.32 9.36
CA ALA A 154 7.68 -7.68 10.43
C ALA A 154 6.79 -6.81 11.35
N VAL A 155 5.67 -6.30 10.85
CA VAL A 155 4.69 -5.54 11.65
C VAL A 155 4.11 -6.39 12.79
N VAL A 156 3.97 -7.69 12.57
CA VAL A 156 3.44 -8.61 13.60
C VAL A 156 4.45 -8.81 14.74
N LEU A 157 5.73 -8.58 14.47
CA LEU A 157 6.81 -8.77 15.45
C LEU A 157 7.07 -7.52 16.28
N LEU A 158 6.73 -6.34 15.76
CA LEU A 158 6.89 -5.05 16.43
C LEU A 158 5.71 -4.74 17.34
#